data_5c19f28f05654dc6e25487c3817af83a
#
_entry.id   5c19f28f05654dc6e25487c3817af83a
#
_cell.length_a   1.000
_cell.length_b   1.000
_cell.length_c   1.000
_cell.angle_alpha   90.00
_cell.angle_beta   90.00
_cell.angle_gamma   90.00
#
_symmetry.space_group_name_H-M   'P 1'
#
loop_
_entity.id
_entity.type
_entity.pdbx_description
1 polymer ?
#
loop_
_entity_poly.entity_id
_entity_poly.type
_entity_poly.pdbx_seq_one_letter_code
_entity_poly.pdbx_strand_id
1 'polypeptide(L)'
;MNIHRSTPITIARYGRSRNKTQDFEELSSIRSVFEISCYQESLAPCFCLSAHSNINQITEILLGETKAYVFFERSYGDMHSFVRTCKKLREEEAARLFYQIASAVAHCHDGGLVLRDLKLRKFIFKDEERTRVKLESLEDAYILRGDDDSLSDKHGCPAYVSPEILNTSGSYSGKAADVWSLGVMLYTMLVGRYPFHDIEPSSLFSKIRRGQFNIPETLSPKAKCLIRSILRREPSERLTSQEILDHPWFSTDFSVSNSGFGAKEACDQLVPDVNMEENLDPFFN
;
A
#
# COMPACT_ATOMS: atom_id res chain seq x y z
N MET A 1 20.74 -6.07 23.40
CA MET A 1 20.81 -5.51 22.04
C MET A 1 21.05 -6.65 21.06
N ASN A 2 19.99 -7.24 20.51
CA ASN A 2 20.11 -8.25 19.46
C ASN A 2 19.97 -7.55 18.11
N ILE A 3 21.08 -7.34 17.44
CA ILE A 3 21.11 -6.88 16.06
C ILE A 3 20.58 -8.04 15.22
N HIS A 4 19.34 -7.97 14.74
CA HIS A 4 18.84 -8.87 13.72
C HIS A 4 19.71 -8.67 12.47
N ARG A 5 20.55 -9.63 12.18
CA ARG A 5 21.33 -9.69 10.94
C ARG A 5 20.34 -9.79 9.78
N SER A 6 20.24 -8.72 9.00
CA SER A 6 19.65 -8.79 7.68
C SER A 6 20.41 -9.83 6.87
N THR A 7 19.72 -10.72 6.19
CA THR A 7 20.33 -11.69 5.27
C THR A 7 21.15 -10.90 4.24
N PRO A 8 22.43 -11.21 4.01
CA PRO A 8 23.23 -10.46 3.06
C PRO A 8 22.64 -10.61 1.65
N ILE A 9 22.41 -9.49 0.96
CA ILE A 9 21.96 -9.47 -0.43
C ILE A 9 23.09 -9.95 -1.29
N THR A 10 22.86 -10.99 -2.11
CA THR A 10 23.84 -11.49 -3.07
C THR A 10 23.82 -10.62 -4.32
N ILE A 11 24.93 -9.94 -4.62
CA ILE A 11 25.12 -9.21 -5.88
C ILE A 11 26.06 -10.00 -6.76
N ALA A 12 25.56 -10.53 -7.88
CA ALA A 12 26.35 -11.31 -8.83
C ALA A 12 26.39 -10.62 -10.20
N ARG A 13 27.53 -10.74 -10.91
CA ARG A 13 27.63 -10.32 -12.32
C ARG A 13 27.36 -11.53 -13.20
N TYR A 14 26.47 -11.36 -14.17
CA TYR A 14 26.16 -12.38 -15.14
C TYR A 14 27.32 -12.54 -16.14
N GLY A 15 28.17 -13.58 -15.95
CA GLY A 15 29.18 -13.98 -16.90
C GLY A 15 28.58 -14.87 -17.98
N ARG A 16 29.05 -14.75 -19.24
CA ARG A 16 28.65 -15.58 -20.40
C ARG A 16 28.91 -17.08 -20.12
N SER A 17 28.01 -17.76 -19.43
CA SER A 17 27.97 -19.21 -19.35
C SER A 17 26.61 -19.71 -19.86
N ARG A 18 26.65 -20.53 -20.90
CA ARG A 18 25.53 -20.91 -21.77
C ARG A 18 24.50 -21.88 -21.21
N ASN A 19 24.53 -22.33 -19.95
CA ASN A 19 23.74 -23.49 -19.51
C ASN A 19 22.96 -23.31 -18.19
N LYS A 20 22.54 -22.09 -17.81
CA LYS A 20 21.78 -21.89 -16.56
C LYS A 20 20.38 -21.32 -16.74
N THR A 21 19.81 -21.33 -17.93
CA THR A 21 18.45 -20.83 -18.17
C THR A 21 17.33 -21.74 -17.62
N GLN A 22 17.61 -23.00 -17.36
CA GLN A 22 16.61 -23.95 -16.83
C GLN A 22 16.49 -23.90 -15.29
N ASP A 23 17.56 -23.50 -14.56
CA ASP A 23 17.51 -23.39 -13.10
C ASP A 23 16.84 -22.09 -12.59
N PHE A 24 16.57 -21.15 -13.49
CA PHE A 24 15.94 -19.85 -13.15
C PHE A 24 14.41 -19.90 -13.02
N GLU A 25 13.75 -20.89 -13.54
CA GLU A 25 12.28 -21.02 -13.43
C GLU A 25 11.82 -21.49 -12.05
N GLU A 26 12.68 -22.11 -11.24
CA GLU A 26 12.35 -22.54 -9.87
C GLU A 26 12.71 -21.52 -8.79
N LEU A 27 13.56 -20.54 -9.08
CA LEU A 27 14.05 -19.55 -8.11
C LEU A 27 13.38 -18.21 -8.33
N SER A 28 12.48 -17.82 -7.45
CA SER A 28 11.97 -16.47 -7.22
C SER A 28 11.58 -15.66 -8.49
N SER A 29 10.40 -15.13 -8.50
CA SER A 29 9.94 -14.24 -9.58
C SER A 29 10.82 -13.00 -9.70
N ILE A 30 11.47 -12.79 -10.85
CA ILE A 30 12.02 -11.48 -11.23
C ILE A 30 10.86 -10.49 -11.18
N ARG A 31 10.94 -9.44 -10.35
CA ARG A 31 9.86 -8.49 -10.23
C ARG A 31 10.20 -7.11 -10.78
N SER A 32 11.48 -6.74 -10.76
CA SER A 32 11.91 -5.44 -11.23
C SER A 32 13.15 -5.55 -12.09
N VAL A 33 13.16 -4.80 -13.19
CA VAL A 33 14.28 -4.72 -14.13
C VAL A 33 14.59 -3.25 -14.37
N PHE A 34 15.79 -2.83 -13.99
CA PHE A 34 16.26 -1.45 -14.11
C PHE A 34 17.37 -1.33 -15.13
N GLU A 35 17.56 -0.15 -15.70
CA GLU A 35 18.79 0.18 -16.40
C GLU A 35 19.96 0.23 -15.40
N ILE A 36 21.13 -0.29 -15.81
CA ILE A 36 22.28 -0.42 -14.89
C ILE A 36 22.80 0.95 -14.40
N SER A 37 22.49 2.01 -15.14
CA SER A 37 22.87 3.38 -14.80
C SER A 37 22.08 3.98 -13.64
N CYS A 38 20.84 3.49 -13.37
CA CYS A 38 19.94 4.11 -12.39
C CYS A 38 19.39 3.14 -11.32
N TYR A 39 19.72 1.83 -11.38
CA TYR A 39 19.15 0.85 -10.44
C TYR A 39 19.46 1.18 -8.96
N GLN A 40 20.63 1.78 -8.68
CA GLN A 40 21.01 2.13 -7.32
C GLN A 40 20.13 3.24 -6.75
N GLU A 41 19.78 4.24 -7.56
CA GLU A 41 18.86 5.32 -7.17
C GLU A 41 17.45 4.78 -6.94
N SER A 42 16.97 3.95 -7.86
CA SER A 42 15.65 3.32 -7.74
C SER A 42 15.51 2.40 -6.53
N LEU A 43 16.60 1.75 -6.10
CA LEU A 43 16.61 0.87 -4.93
C LEU A 43 17.07 1.57 -3.64
N ALA A 44 17.48 2.84 -3.71
CA ALA A 44 17.94 3.57 -2.53
C ALA A 44 16.95 3.50 -1.35
N PRO A 45 15.61 3.62 -1.54
CA PRO A 45 14.67 3.47 -0.44
C PRO A 45 14.73 2.10 0.26
N CYS A 46 15.03 1.02 -0.48
CA CYS A 46 15.16 -0.32 0.10
C CYS A 46 16.37 -0.45 1.04
N PHE A 47 17.41 0.36 0.82
CA PHE A 47 18.64 0.33 1.62
C PHE A 47 18.63 1.31 2.80
N CYS A 48 17.67 2.25 2.82
CA CYS A 48 17.53 3.21 3.91
C CYS A 48 16.82 2.64 5.14
N LEU A 49 16.06 1.54 4.99
CA LEU A 49 15.28 0.94 6.05
C LEU A 49 15.93 -0.31 6.64
N SER A 50 15.72 -0.51 7.94
CA SER A 50 15.93 -1.82 8.57
C SER A 50 14.90 -2.83 8.06
N ALA A 51 15.24 -4.13 8.12
CA ALA A 51 14.32 -5.18 7.72
C ALA A 51 13.04 -5.16 8.56
N HIS A 52 11.89 -5.32 7.90
CA HIS A 52 10.57 -5.38 8.54
C HIS A 52 9.77 -6.56 7.99
N SER A 53 9.00 -7.24 8.87
CA SER A 53 8.23 -8.46 8.53
C SER A 53 7.20 -8.23 7.41
N ASN A 54 6.68 -7.01 7.30
CA ASN A 54 5.64 -6.63 6.35
C ASN A 54 6.17 -5.78 5.17
N ILE A 55 7.49 -5.78 4.95
CA ILE A 55 8.12 -5.19 3.76
C ILE A 55 8.89 -6.29 3.04
N ASN A 56 8.69 -6.38 1.72
CA ASN A 56 9.36 -7.37 0.90
C ASN A 56 10.85 -7.06 0.80
N GLN A 57 11.69 -8.07 0.94
CA GLN A 57 13.13 -7.91 0.94
C GLN A 57 13.72 -8.34 -0.41
N ILE A 58 14.73 -7.59 -0.87
CA ILE A 58 15.55 -8.00 -1.99
C ILE A 58 16.35 -9.24 -1.58
N THR A 59 16.22 -10.31 -2.33
CA THR A 59 16.98 -11.56 -2.11
C THR A 59 18.26 -11.60 -2.92
N GLU A 60 18.23 -11.11 -4.15
CA GLU A 60 19.37 -11.13 -5.06
C GLU A 60 19.29 -9.99 -6.07
N ILE A 61 20.45 -9.52 -6.53
CA ILE A 61 20.57 -8.58 -7.65
C ILE A 61 21.56 -9.18 -8.65
N LEU A 62 21.11 -9.38 -9.89
CA LEU A 62 21.97 -9.81 -10.98
C LEU A 62 22.23 -8.64 -11.92
N LEU A 63 23.51 -8.32 -12.14
CA LEU A 63 23.91 -7.26 -13.06
C LEU A 63 24.25 -7.86 -14.43
N GLY A 64 23.46 -7.50 -15.45
CA GLY A 64 23.73 -7.77 -16.86
C GLY A 64 24.63 -6.71 -17.48
N GLU A 65 24.69 -6.67 -18.80
CA GLU A 65 25.48 -5.65 -19.53
C GLU A 65 24.84 -4.26 -19.48
N THR A 66 23.50 -4.19 -19.59
CA THR A 66 22.73 -2.94 -19.60
C THR A 66 21.67 -2.88 -18.52
N LYS A 67 21.29 -4.01 -17.92
CA LYS A 67 20.16 -4.10 -16.99
C LYS A 67 20.57 -4.77 -15.67
N ALA A 68 19.97 -4.30 -14.59
CA ALA A 68 19.99 -4.93 -13.28
C ALA A 68 18.66 -5.66 -13.04
N TYR A 69 18.72 -6.92 -12.68
CA TYR A 69 17.59 -7.79 -12.37
C TYR A 69 17.48 -7.95 -10.86
N VAL A 70 16.36 -7.55 -10.28
CA VAL A 70 16.15 -7.56 -8.85
C VAL A 70 15.15 -8.65 -8.49
N PHE A 71 15.55 -9.51 -7.57
CA PHE A 71 14.75 -10.64 -7.11
C PHE A 71 14.24 -10.38 -5.70
N PHE A 72 12.98 -10.74 -5.48
CA PHE A 72 12.31 -10.67 -4.20
C PHE A 72 11.78 -12.04 -3.80
N GLU A 73 11.34 -12.21 -2.56
CA GLU A 73 10.66 -13.43 -2.13
C GLU A 73 9.39 -13.67 -2.97
N ARG A 74 9.06 -14.94 -3.19
CA ARG A 74 7.83 -15.36 -3.89
C ARG A 74 6.59 -14.82 -3.18
N SER A 75 5.56 -14.47 -3.96
CA SER A 75 4.26 -14.04 -3.48
C SER A 75 3.13 -14.92 -3.99
N TYR A 76 2.01 -14.89 -3.27
CA TYR A 76 0.81 -15.68 -3.51
C TYR A 76 -0.40 -14.80 -3.86
N GLY A 77 -0.17 -13.79 -4.70
CA GLY A 77 -1.16 -12.82 -5.14
C GLY A 77 -1.15 -11.53 -4.33
N ASP A 78 -2.00 -10.58 -4.71
CA ASP A 78 -2.10 -9.25 -4.12
C ASP A 78 -3.42 -9.03 -3.37
N MET A 79 -3.43 -8.03 -2.47
CA MET A 79 -4.58 -7.66 -1.64
C MET A 79 -5.78 -7.18 -2.45
N HIS A 80 -5.56 -6.46 -3.56
CA HIS A 80 -6.66 -5.98 -4.40
C HIS A 80 -7.44 -7.14 -5.02
N SER A 81 -6.72 -8.08 -5.66
CA SER A 81 -7.32 -9.29 -6.26
C SER A 81 -8.02 -10.14 -5.21
N PHE A 82 -7.47 -10.22 -3.99
CA PHE A 82 -8.09 -10.95 -2.89
C PHE A 82 -9.40 -10.30 -2.43
N VAL A 83 -9.41 -8.99 -2.15
CA VAL A 83 -10.62 -8.25 -1.74
C VAL A 83 -11.68 -8.33 -2.84
N ARG A 84 -11.29 -8.21 -4.11
CA ARG A 84 -12.18 -8.34 -5.25
C ARG A 84 -12.85 -9.73 -5.31
N THR A 85 -12.09 -10.79 -5.09
CA THR A 85 -12.62 -12.17 -5.08
C THR A 85 -13.57 -12.40 -3.91
N CYS A 86 -13.23 -11.92 -2.72
CA CYS A 86 -14.05 -12.03 -1.51
C CYS A 86 -15.24 -11.05 -1.50
N LYS A 87 -15.25 -10.08 -2.42
CA LYS A 87 -16.14 -8.89 -2.48
C LYS A 87 -15.92 -7.91 -1.33
N LYS A 88 -15.82 -8.37 -0.11
CA LYS A 88 -15.43 -7.65 1.11
C LYS A 88 -14.93 -8.63 2.15
N LEU A 89 -14.13 -8.14 3.09
CA LEU A 89 -13.61 -8.93 4.20
C LEU A 89 -14.47 -8.76 5.45
N ARG A 90 -14.48 -9.78 6.32
CA ARG A 90 -15.00 -9.64 7.68
C ARG A 90 -14.07 -8.74 8.50
N GLU A 91 -14.60 -8.02 9.49
CA GLU A 91 -13.80 -7.09 10.29
C GLU A 91 -12.61 -7.74 10.97
N GLU A 92 -12.76 -8.95 11.49
CA GLU A 92 -11.67 -9.71 12.11
C GLU A 92 -10.50 -9.96 11.14
N GLU A 93 -10.81 -10.42 9.94
CA GLU A 93 -9.81 -10.68 8.90
C GLU A 93 -9.19 -9.38 8.40
N ALA A 94 -10.02 -8.35 8.15
CA ALA A 94 -9.56 -7.04 7.77
C ALA A 94 -8.65 -6.40 8.82
N ALA A 95 -8.96 -6.55 10.12
CA ALA A 95 -8.14 -6.03 11.20
C ALA A 95 -6.74 -6.66 11.21
N ARG A 96 -6.65 -7.99 11.08
CA ARG A 96 -5.36 -8.70 11.04
C ARG A 96 -4.49 -8.30 9.86
N LEU A 97 -5.09 -8.15 8.66
CA LEU A 97 -4.37 -7.80 7.45
C LEU A 97 -4.04 -6.30 7.41
N PHE A 98 -4.98 -5.44 7.81
CA PHE A 98 -4.77 -4.00 7.80
C PHE A 98 -3.75 -3.55 8.86
N TYR A 99 -3.68 -4.23 10.01
CA TYR A 99 -2.62 -3.97 10.99
C TYR A 99 -1.22 -4.16 10.38
N GLN A 100 -1.02 -5.21 9.59
CA GLN A 100 0.24 -5.48 8.91
C GLN A 100 0.56 -4.41 7.85
N ILE A 101 -0.47 -3.97 7.09
CA ILE A 101 -0.35 -2.88 6.12
C ILE A 101 0.07 -1.59 6.83
N ALA A 102 -0.64 -1.19 7.89
CA ALA A 102 -0.34 0.01 8.66
C ALA A 102 1.04 -0.05 9.32
N SER A 103 1.45 -1.24 9.81
CA SER A 103 2.78 -1.46 10.40
C SER A 103 3.91 -1.26 9.39
N ALA A 104 3.74 -1.73 8.14
CA ALA A 104 4.71 -1.48 7.09
C ALA A 104 4.84 0.03 6.78
N VAL A 105 3.72 0.74 6.70
CA VAL A 105 3.71 2.19 6.43
C VAL A 105 4.31 2.97 7.59
N ALA A 106 3.97 2.63 8.84
CA ALA A 106 4.55 3.26 10.03
C ALA A 106 6.07 3.10 10.05
N HIS A 107 6.58 1.89 9.78
CA HIS A 107 8.02 1.63 9.69
C HIS A 107 8.70 2.47 8.61
N CYS A 108 8.07 2.65 7.44
CA CYS A 108 8.60 3.52 6.39
C CYS A 108 8.63 4.99 6.82
N HIS A 109 7.55 5.48 7.42
CA HIS A 109 7.45 6.86 7.92
C HIS A 109 8.48 7.17 9.01
N ASP A 110 8.71 6.22 9.94
CA ASP A 110 9.73 6.34 10.99
C ASP A 110 11.16 6.32 10.41
N GLY A 111 11.36 5.56 9.33
CA GLY A 111 12.61 5.51 8.58
C GLY A 111 12.82 6.69 7.62
N GLY A 112 11.95 7.71 7.65
CA GLY A 112 12.08 8.89 6.78
C GLY A 112 11.70 8.66 5.32
N LEU A 113 10.80 7.69 5.03
CA LEU A 113 10.26 7.46 3.69
C LEU A 113 8.78 7.85 3.61
N VAL A 114 8.41 8.46 2.49
CA VAL A 114 7.02 8.66 2.05
C VAL A 114 6.76 7.76 0.85
N LEU A 115 5.67 7.00 0.86
CA LEU A 115 5.42 5.94 -0.13
C LEU A 115 4.71 6.43 -1.40
N ARG A 116 3.94 7.53 -1.32
CA ARG A 116 3.29 8.28 -2.41
C ARG A 116 2.24 7.51 -3.24
N ASP A 117 2.53 6.29 -3.71
CA ASP A 117 1.61 5.46 -4.52
C ASP A 117 1.10 4.25 -3.73
N LEU A 118 0.49 4.51 -2.56
CA LEU A 118 -0.12 3.46 -1.75
C LEU A 118 -1.48 3.02 -2.31
N LYS A 119 -1.59 1.70 -2.56
CA LYS A 119 -2.83 1.05 -3.03
C LYS A 119 -2.81 -0.44 -2.67
N LEU A 120 -3.97 -1.10 -2.66
CA LEU A 120 -4.07 -2.52 -2.30
C LEU A 120 -3.22 -3.44 -3.21
N ARG A 121 -2.96 -3.08 -4.47
CA ARG A 121 -2.10 -3.85 -5.39
C ARG A 121 -0.64 -3.89 -4.97
N LYS A 122 -0.16 -2.89 -4.23
CA LYS A 122 1.22 -2.84 -3.70
C LYS A 122 1.45 -3.77 -2.50
N PHE A 123 0.39 -4.40 -1.99
CA PHE A 123 0.49 -5.34 -0.88
C PHE A 123 0.23 -6.76 -1.36
N ILE A 124 1.22 -7.62 -1.16
CA ILE A 124 1.25 -9.01 -1.63
C ILE A 124 1.23 -9.98 -0.46
N PHE A 125 0.69 -11.18 -0.70
CA PHE A 125 0.71 -12.25 0.30
C PHE A 125 2.02 -13.01 0.27
N LYS A 126 2.56 -13.31 1.47
CA LYS A 126 3.75 -14.12 1.65
C LYS A 126 3.43 -15.62 1.68
N ASP A 127 2.20 -16.00 2.02
CA ASP A 127 1.75 -17.37 2.22
C ASP A 127 0.49 -17.69 1.41
N GLU A 128 0.28 -18.98 1.12
CA GLU A 128 -0.91 -19.47 0.38
C GLU A 128 -2.19 -19.27 1.18
N GLU A 129 -2.12 -19.34 2.51
CA GLU A 129 -3.22 -19.12 3.44
C GLU A 129 -3.67 -17.65 3.48
N ARG A 130 -2.89 -16.74 2.86
CA ARG A 130 -3.18 -15.30 2.78
C ARG A 130 -3.34 -14.64 4.17
N THR A 131 -2.48 -15.04 5.10
CA THR A 131 -2.46 -14.51 6.47
C THR A 131 -1.40 -13.46 6.72
N ARG A 132 -0.33 -13.45 5.91
CA ARG A 132 0.80 -12.54 6.02
C ARG A 132 0.93 -11.66 4.78
N VAL A 133 0.95 -10.34 5.00
CA VAL A 133 1.01 -9.31 3.96
C VAL A 133 2.36 -8.60 4.01
N LYS A 134 2.89 -8.28 2.84
CA LYS A 134 4.10 -7.47 2.67
C LYS A 134 3.85 -6.36 1.65
N LEU A 135 4.40 -5.18 1.90
CA LEU A 135 4.57 -4.15 0.87
C LEU A 135 5.54 -4.67 -0.19
N GLU A 136 5.12 -4.67 -1.44
CA GLU A 136 5.82 -5.35 -2.55
C GLU A 136 7.17 -4.74 -2.87
N SER A 137 7.23 -3.41 -3.03
CA SER A 137 8.45 -2.67 -3.35
C SER A 137 8.38 -1.25 -2.78
N LEU A 138 9.54 -0.60 -2.72
CA LEU A 138 9.72 0.78 -2.27
C LEU A 138 10.19 1.69 -3.42
N GLU A 139 10.03 1.27 -4.67
CA GLU A 139 10.56 1.96 -5.86
C GLU A 139 9.99 3.38 -6.02
N ASP A 140 8.71 3.58 -5.67
CA ASP A 140 8.04 4.89 -5.74
C ASP A 140 8.24 5.76 -4.49
N ALA A 141 8.93 5.22 -3.47
CA ALA A 141 9.10 5.92 -2.21
C ALA A 141 10.07 7.10 -2.34
N TYR A 142 9.74 8.18 -1.63
CA TYR A 142 10.58 9.37 -1.53
C TYR A 142 11.34 9.37 -0.21
N ILE A 143 12.67 9.56 -0.29
CA ILE A 143 13.53 9.66 0.90
C ILE A 143 13.53 11.10 1.38
N LEU A 144 13.07 11.31 2.61
CA LEU A 144 13.02 12.62 3.24
C LEU A 144 14.43 13.11 3.62
N ARG A 145 14.65 14.41 3.51
CA ARG A 145 15.88 15.09 3.95
C ARG A 145 15.60 15.81 5.26
N GLY A 146 15.63 15.08 6.38
CA GLY A 146 15.29 15.62 7.70
C GLY A 146 13.82 15.41 8.07
N ASP A 147 13.29 16.25 8.97
CA ASP A 147 11.96 16.07 9.55
C ASP A 147 10.81 16.62 8.69
N ASP A 148 11.13 17.43 7.68
CA ASP A 148 10.15 18.02 6.77
C ASP A 148 9.71 16.97 5.73
N ASP A 149 8.43 16.62 5.76
CA ASP A 149 7.80 15.68 4.82
C ASP A 149 7.02 16.36 3.68
N SER A 150 7.30 17.65 3.45
CA SER A 150 6.66 18.45 2.41
C SER A 150 7.04 17.99 1.01
N LEU A 151 6.04 17.63 0.21
CA LEU A 151 6.15 17.28 -1.20
C LEU A 151 5.34 18.25 -2.05
N SER A 152 5.72 18.42 -3.33
CA SER A 152 5.03 19.31 -4.28
C SER A 152 4.63 18.64 -5.57
N ASP A 153 5.11 17.42 -5.82
CA ASP A 153 4.75 16.62 -6.98
C ASP A 153 3.36 16.00 -6.83
N LYS A 154 2.66 15.85 -7.95
CA LYS A 154 1.34 15.20 -7.99
C LYS A 154 1.50 13.76 -8.46
N HIS A 155 1.72 12.89 -7.51
CA HIS A 155 1.97 11.47 -7.74
C HIS A 155 0.90 10.59 -7.08
N GLY A 156 0.63 9.42 -7.65
CA GLY A 156 -0.26 8.41 -7.07
C GLY A 156 -1.46 8.02 -7.94
N CYS A 157 -2.24 7.07 -7.46
CA CYS A 157 -3.43 6.54 -8.15
C CYS A 157 -4.66 7.43 -7.87
N PRO A 158 -5.44 7.83 -8.89
CA PRO A 158 -6.61 8.70 -8.73
C PRO A 158 -7.61 8.27 -7.67
N ALA A 159 -7.85 6.96 -7.50
CA ALA A 159 -8.78 6.44 -6.50
C ALA A 159 -8.30 6.59 -5.05
N TYR A 160 -6.99 6.75 -4.84
CA TYR A 160 -6.34 6.80 -3.53
C TYR A 160 -5.79 8.18 -3.17
N VAL A 161 -5.82 9.14 -4.12
CA VAL A 161 -5.24 10.48 -3.94
C VAL A 161 -5.99 11.26 -2.87
N SER A 162 -5.24 12.02 -2.07
CA SER A 162 -5.78 12.83 -1.00
C SER A 162 -6.31 14.20 -1.49
N PRO A 163 -7.24 14.83 -0.76
CA PRO A 163 -7.81 16.12 -1.13
C PRO A 163 -6.79 17.22 -1.31
N GLU A 164 -5.75 17.26 -0.46
CA GLU A 164 -4.71 18.27 -0.50
C GLU A 164 -3.85 18.21 -1.77
N ILE A 165 -3.54 17.00 -2.28
CA ILE A 165 -2.82 16.84 -3.56
C ILE A 165 -3.64 17.44 -4.70
N LEU A 166 -4.97 17.29 -4.66
CA LEU A 166 -5.88 17.83 -5.68
C LEU A 166 -6.09 19.35 -5.58
N ASN A 167 -5.88 19.93 -4.39
CA ASN A 167 -6.20 21.33 -4.13
C ASN A 167 -4.99 22.25 -4.19
N THR A 168 -3.79 21.69 -4.00
CA THR A 168 -2.63 22.54 -3.78
C THR A 168 -1.95 22.98 -5.08
N SER A 169 -1.58 24.26 -5.11
CA SER A 169 -0.55 24.77 -6.01
C SER A 169 0.83 24.85 -5.29
N GLY A 170 0.92 24.37 -4.06
CA GLY A 170 2.10 24.38 -3.20
C GLY A 170 2.50 23.00 -2.71
N SER A 171 3.04 22.93 -1.50
CA SER A 171 3.45 21.68 -0.86
C SER A 171 2.33 21.08 -0.02
N TYR A 172 2.44 19.77 0.23
CA TYR A 172 1.56 18.98 1.10
C TYR A 172 2.40 18.00 1.95
N SER A 173 1.87 17.55 3.09
CA SER A 173 2.49 16.51 3.90
C SER A 173 2.38 15.15 3.19
N GLY A 174 3.51 14.58 2.82
CA GLY A 174 3.56 13.27 2.17
C GLY A 174 3.08 12.14 3.08
N LYS A 175 3.44 12.17 4.37
CA LYS A 175 3.00 11.17 5.35
C LYS A 175 1.48 11.23 5.58
N ALA A 176 0.91 12.42 5.66
CA ALA A 176 -0.54 12.57 5.81
C ALA A 176 -1.30 12.12 4.55
N ALA A 177 -0.73 12.30 3.36
CA ALA A 177 -1.29 11.79 2.11
C ALA A 177 -1.25 10.25 2.04
N ASP A 178 -0.15 9.61 2.48
CA ASP A 178 -0.07 8.16 2.62
C ASP A 178 -1.13 7.62 3.59
N VAL A 179 -1.37 8.32 4.70
CA VAL A 179 -2.41 7.96 5.68
C VAL A 179 -3.81 8.01 5.04
N TRP A 180 -4.11 9.02 4.23
CA TRP A 180 -5.37 9.04 3.48
C TRP A 180 -5.53 7.78 2.62
N SER A 181 -4.49 7.39 1.90
CA SER A 181 -4.49 6.17 1.07
C SER A 181 -4.74 4.91 1.91
N LEU A 182 -4.18 4.83 3.15
CA LEU A 182 -4.51 3.77 4.11
C LEU A 182 -6.01 3.74 4.43
N GLY A 183 -6.63 4.89 4.62
CA GLY A 183 -8.07 5.00 4.87
C GLY A 183 -8.93 4.50 3.70
N VAL A 184 -8.52 4.82 2.47
CA VAL A 184 -9.17 4.30 1.25
C VAL A 184 -9.04 2.78 1.18
N MET A 185 -7.86 2.23 1.50
CA MET A 185 -7.63 0.78 1.54
C MET A 185 -8.51 0.10 2.59
N LEU A 186 -8.53 0.61 3.83
CA LEU A 186 -9.36 0.06 4.90
C LEU A 186 -10.85 0.05 4.53
N TYR A 187 -11.34 1.17 4.02
CA TYR A 187 -12.72 1.26 3.56
C TYR A 187 -13.01 0.22 2.48
N THR A 188 -12.13 0.09 1.49
CA THR A 188 -12.28 -0.87 0.39
C THR A 188 -12.27 -2.31 0.88
N MET A 189 -11.41 -2.66 1.84
CA MET A 189 -11.36 -4.01 2.45
C MET A 189 -12.68 -4.36 3.15
N LEU A 190 -13.27 -3.41 3.88
CA LEU A 190 -14.48 -3.63 4.70
C LEU A 190 -15.78 -3.53 3.92
N VAL A 191 -15.82 -2.67 2.88
CA VAL A 191 -17.05 -2.34 2.15
C VAL A 191 -17.09 -3.01 0.78
N GLY A 192 -15.93 -3.34 0.20
CA GLY A 192 -15.79 -3.96 -1.12
C GLY A 192 -15.90 -2.97 -2.29
N ARG A 193 -15.87 -1.67 -2.00
CA ARG A 193 -15.88 -0.58 -2.99
C ARG A 193 -15.08 0.62 -2.49
N TYR A 194 -14.67 1.49 -3.38
CA TYR A 194 -13.99 2.73 -3.00
C TYR A 194 -14.94 3.70 -2.28
N PRO A 195 -14.43 4.50 -1.30
CA PRO A 195 -15.24 5.53 -0.63
C PRO A 195 -15.69 6.62 -1.59
N PHE A 196 -14.88 6.92 -2.60
CA PHE A 196 -15.16 7.87 -3.66
C PHE A 196 -15.10 7.14 -5.00
N HIS A 197 -16.12 7.29 -5.81
CA HIS A 197 -16.21 6.68 -7.13
C HIS A 197 -17.00 7.57 -8.08
N ASP A 198 -16.50 7.70 -9.30
CA ASP A 198 -17.19 8.28 -10.44
C ASP A 198 -16.55 7.76 -11.73
N ILE A 199 -17.31 7.81 -12.84
CA ILE A 199 -16.81 7.46 -14.17
C ILE A 199 -15.91 8.59 -14.69
N GLU A 200 -16.31 9.86 -14.43
CA GLU A 200 -15.59 11.04 -14.85
C GLU A 200 -14.54 11.46 -13.81
N PRO A 201 -13.26 11.58 -14.18
CA PRO A 201 -12.18 11.97 -13.26
C PRO A 201 -12.46 13.29 -12.54
N SER A 202 -12.99 14.30 -13.23
CA SER A 202 -13.35 15.59 -12.65
C SER A 202 -14.40 15.49 -11.54
N SER A 203 -15.39 14.63 -11.74
CA SER A 203 -16.44 14.34 -10.74
C SER A 203 -15.85 13.55 -9.57
N LEU A 204 -14.99 12.56 -9.82
CA LEU A 204 -14.28 11.82 -8.78
C LEU A 204 -13.46 12.77 -7.89
N PHE A 205 -12.64 13.64 -8.51
CA PHE A 205 -11.82 14.61 -7.78
C PHE A 205 -12.69 15.62 -7.00
N SER A 206 -13.82 16.02 -7.52
CA SER A 206 -14.77 16.86 -6.79
C SER A 206 -15.31 16.18 -5.54
N LYS A 207 -15.65 14.88 -5.60
CA LYS A 207 -16.08 14.08 -4.44
C LYS A 207 -14.96 13.95 -3.39
N ILE A 208 -13.73 13.66 -3.83
CA ILE A 208 -12.57 13.56 -2.95
C ILE A 208 -12.32 14.90 -2.23
N ARG A 209 -12.32 16.02 -2.97
CA ARG A 209 -12.12 17.36 -2.39
C ARG A 209 -13.16 17.71 -1.32
N ARG A 210 -14.40 17.24 -1.46
CA ARG A 210 -15.46 17.43 -0.46
C ARG A 210 -15.25 16.53 0.76
N GLY A 211 -14.56 15.41 0.61
CA GLY A 211 -14.33 14.44 1.70
C GLY A 211 -15.61 13.78 2.21
N GLN A 212 -16.69 13.79 1.42
CA GLN A 212 -17.99 13.26 1.82
C GLN A 212 -18.19 11.85 1.24
N PHE A 213 -18.34 10.87 2.10
CA PHE A 213 -18.59 9.48 1.76
C PHE A 213 -19.49 8.82 2.80
N ASN A 214 -20.14 7.74 2.42
CA ASN A 214 -21.05 7.01 3.30
C ASN A 214 -20.32 5.79 3.89
N ILE A 215 -20.48 5.57 5.20
CA ILE A 215 -20.01 4.37 5.87
C ILE A 215 -21.22 3.50 6.18
N PRO A 216 -21.28 2.24 5.73
CA PRO A 216 -22.41 1.36 5.99
C PRO A 216 -22.68 1.17 7.50
N GLU A 217 -23.96 1.13 7.86
CA GLU A 217 -24.36 0.91 9.26
C GLU A 217 -23.99 -0.48 9.79
N THR A 218 -23.75 -1.42 8.90
CA THR A 218 -23.35 -2.80 9.22
C THR A 218 -21.96 -2.92 9.84
N LEU A 219 -21.10 -1.88 9.71
CA LEU A 219 -19.79 -1.85 10.35
C LEU A 219 -19.89 -1.52 11.84
N SER A 220 -18.99 -2.10 12.63
CA SER A 220 -18.90 -1.82 14.06
C SER A 220 -18.60 -0.34 14.35
N PRO A 221 -19.00 0.19 15.52
CA PRO A 221 -18.71 1.56 15.93
C PRO A 221 -17.20 1.87 15.89
N LYS A 222 -16.34 0.91 16.27
CA LYS A 222 -14.88 1.06 16.27
C LYS A 222 -14.32 1.12 14.84
N ALA A 223 -14.80 0.29 13.89
CA ALA A 223 -14.42 0.36 12.49
C ALA A 223 -14.82 1.70 11.88
N LYS A 224 -16.06 2.16 12.13
CA LYS A 224 -16.53 3.48 11.68
C LYS A 224 -15.69 4.62 12.26
N CYS A 225 -15.28 4.50 13.53
CA CYS A 225 -14.41 5.49 14.18
C CYS A 225 -13.05 5.55 13.47
N LEU A 226 -12.39 4.42 13.28
CA LEU A 226 -11.08 4.37 12.62
C LEU A 226 -11.13 4.94 11.19
N ILE A 227 -12.11 4.52 10.38
CA ILE A 227 -12.28 5.07 9.01
C ILE A 227 -12.43 6.58 9.04
N ARG A 228 -13.27 7.14 9.95
CA ARG A 228 -13.46 8.60 10.05
C ARG A 228 -12.22 9.34 10.55
N SER A 229 -11.41 8.72 11.41
CA SER A 229 -10.17 9.32 11.93
C SER A 229 -9.05 9.36 10.91
N ILE A 230 -9.07 8.45 9.93
CA ILE A 230 -8.09 8.40 8.84
C ILE A 230 -8.53 9.29 7.66
N LEU A 231 -9.80 9.16 7.21
CA LEU A 231 -10.32 9.89 6.06
C LEU A 231 -10.85 11.29 6.44
N ARG A 232 -10.06 12.04 7.21
CA ARG A 232 -10.29 13.46 7.47
C ARG A 232 -9.85 14.29 6.27
N ARG A 233 -10.69 15.27 5.88
CA ARG A 233 -10.35 16.18 4.78
C ARG A 233 -9.10 16.97 5.08
N GLU A 234 -9.01 17.52 6.31
CA GLU A 234 -7.86 18.26 6.76
C GLU A 234 -6.72 17.32 7.17
N PRO A 235 -5.51 17.41 6.55
CA PRO A 235 -4.41 16.49 6.83
C PRO A 235 -3.98 16.46 8.30
N SER A 236 -3.98 17.62 8.98
CA SER A 236 -3.58 17.76 10.38
C SER A 236 -4.56 17.12 11.38
N GLU A 237 -5.78 16.78 10.94
CA GLU A 237 -6.77 16.10 11.77
C GLU A 237 -6.72 14.56 11.63
N ARG A 238 -5.91 14.04 10.71
CA ARG A 238 -5.74 12.60 10.51
C ARG A 238 -4.86 12.00 11.59
N LEU A 239 -5.15 10.75 11.95
CA LEU A 239 -4.19 9.96 12.72
C LEU A 239 -2.88 9.82 11.93
N THR A 240 -1.77 9.76 12.63
CA THR A 240 -0.50 9.30 12.06
C THR A 240 -0.54 7.79 11.82
N SER A 241 0.38 7.26 11.00
CA SER A 241 0.48 5.81 10.78
C SER A 241 0.74 5.03 12.08
N GLN A 242 1.46 5.62 13.04
CA GLN A 242 1.69 5.02 14.34
C GLN A 242 0.43 5.03 15.22
N GLU A 243 -0.30 6.14 15.29
CA GLU A 243 -1.56 6.23 16.05
C GLU A 243 -2.65 5.31 15.50
N ILE A 244 -2.62 4.99 14.20
CA ILE A 244 -3.50 3.98 13.61
C ILE A 244 -3.30 2.63 14.28
N LEU A 245 -2.06 2.20 14.54
CA LEU A 245 -1.74 0.90 15.16
C LEU A 245 -2.26 0.80 16.59
N ASP A 246 -2.36 1.93 17.30
CA ASP A 246 -2.84 1.99 18.68
C ASP A 246 -4.38 2.10 18.79
N HIS A 247 -5.08 2.16 17.64
CA HIS A 247 -6.54 2.36 17.64
C HIS A 247 -7.28 1.14 18.24
N PRO A 248 -8.29 1.36 19.12
CA PRO A 248 -9.01 0.29 19.83
C PRO A 248 -9.74 -0.73 18.94
N TRP A 249 -9.86 -0.50 17.66
CA TRP A 249 -10.44 -1.45 16.72
C TRP A 249 -9.64 -2.74 16.62
N PHE A 250 -8.31 -2.66 16.65
CA PHE A 250 -7.43 -3.84 16.59
C PHE A 250 -7.47 -4.71 17.86
N SER A 251 -7.89 -4.13 19.00
CA SER A 251 -8.07 -4.85 20.27
C SER A 251 -9.52 -5.32 20.48
N THR A 252 -10.34 -5.38 19.41
CA THR A 252 -11.73 -5.83 19.52
C THR A 252 -11.77 -7.34 19.60
N ASP A 253 -12.57 -7.85 20.55
CA ASP A 253 -12.95 -9.27 20.56
C ASP A 253 -14.05 -9.50 19.51
N PHE A 254 -13.66 -10.07 18.38
CA PHE A 254 -14.57 -10.36 17.27
C PHE A 254 -15.41 -11.63 17.50
N SER A 255 -15.15 -12.43 18.55
CA SER A 255 -15.89 -13.66 18.85
C SER A 255 -17.33 -13.39 19.27
N VAL A 256 -17.57 -12.21 19.87
CA VAL A 256 -18.90 -11.81 20.40
C VAL A 256 -19.84 -11.27 19.31
N SER A 257 -19.33 -10.96 18.11
CA SER A 257 -20.08 -10.28 17.04
C SER A 257 -20.92 -11.20 16.14
N ASN A 258 -21.01 -12.51 16.42
CA ASN A 258 -21.66 -13.49 15.55
C ASN A 258 -23.17 -13.66 15.78
N SER A 259 -23.83 -12.80 16.54
CA SER A 259 -25.28 -12.85 16.75
C SER A 259 -25.99 -11.65 16.10
N GLY A 260 -26.45 -11.86 14.87
CA GLY A 260 -27.52 -11.06 14.29
C GLY A 260 -27.11 -9.87 13.43
N PHE A 261 -27.17 -10.08 12.12
CA PHE A 261 -27.92 -9.24 11.16
C PHE A 261 -27.66 -9.78 9.76
N GLY A 262 -28.51 -10.72 9.37
CA GLY A 262 -28.63 -11.14 7.97
C GLY A 262 -29.54 -10.17 7.21
N ALA A 263 -29.04 -9.03 6.80
CA ALA A 263 -29.64 -8.25 5.74
C ALA A 263 -28.82 -8.48 4.47
N LYS A 264 -29.40 -9.19 3.51
CA LYS A 264 -28.91 -9.27 2.15
C LYS A 264 -29.11 -7.88 1.50
N GLU A 265 -28.16 -6.98 1.66
CA GLU A 265 -28.04 -5.86 0.74
C GLU A 265 -27.42 -6.40 -0.56
N ALA A 266 -28.20 -6.31 -1.65
CA ALA A 266 -27.70 -6.52 -3.00
C ALA A 266 -26.61 -5.48 -3.25
N CYS A 267 -25.35 -5.95 -3.25
CA CYS A 267 -24.19 -5.10 -3.51
C CYS A 267 -23.87 -5.19 -5.01
N ASP A 268 -24.45 -4.28 -5.80
CA ASP A 268 -24.27 -4.22 -7.26
C ASP A 268 -22.93 -3.61 -7.71
N GLN A 269 -22.04 -3.25 -6.77
CA GLN A 269 -20.75 -2.66 -7.11
C GLN A 269 -19.60 -3.48 -6.51
N LEU A 270 -19.01 -4.28 -7.36
CA LEU A 270 -17.69 -4.90 -7.15
C LEU A 270 -16.60 -3.82 -7.10
N VAL A 271 -15.46 -4.11 -6.42
CA VAL A 271 -14.23 -3.34 -6.61
C VAL A 271 -13.99 -3.23 -8.12
N PRO A 272 -13.97 -2.03 -8.70
CA PRO A 272 -13.93 -1.87 -10.13
C PRO A 272 -12.69 -2.53 -10.73
N ASP A 273 -12.85 -3.18 -11.88
CA ASP A 273 -11.75 -3.71 -12.70
C ASP A 273 -11.11 -2.60 -13.54
N VAL A 274 -11.07 -1.40 -12.99
CA VAL A 274 -10.46 -0.27 -13.65
C VAL A 274 -8.97 -0.38 -13.42
N ASN A 275 -8.21 -0.56 -14.50
CA ASN A 275 -6.78 -0.32 -14.52
C ASN A 275 -6.53 1.18 -14.36
N MET A 276 -6.68 1.68 -13.13
CA MET A 276 -6.24 3.02 -12.76
C MET A 276 -4.74 2.97 -12.43
N GLU A 277 -3.94 2.42 -13.35
CA GLU A 277 -2.48 2.40 -13.25
C GLU A 277 -1.83 3.70 -13.73
N GLU A 278 -2.63 4.62 -14.24
CA GLU A 278 -2.13 5.91 -14.73
C GLU A 278 -1.83 6.83 -13.54
N ASN A 279 -0.62 7.34 -13.51
CA ASN A 279 -0.20 8.41 -12.61
C ASN A 279 -1.09 9.64 -12.81
N LEU A 280 -1.24 10.46 -11.78
CA LEU A 280 -2.06 11.68 -11.83
C LEU A 280 -1.60 12.70 -12.85
N ASP A 281 -0.34 12.67 -13.30
CA ASP A 281 0.24 13.62 -14.25
C ASP A 281 -0.59 13.82 -15.53
N PRO A 282 -1.19 12.80 -16.17
CA PRO A 282 -2.07 12.98 -17.33
C PRO A 282 -3.34 13.77 -17.04
N PHE A 283 -3.77 13.86 -15.77
CA PHE A 283 -5.01 14.52 -15.36
C PHE A 283 -4.82 15.97 -14.88
N PHE A 284 -3.57 16.47 -14.86
CA PHE A 284 -3.24 17.82 -14.35
C PHE A 284 -2.71 18.79 -15.41
N ASN A 285 -2.74 18.42 -16.71
CA ASN A 285 -2.42 19.31 -17.84
C ASN A 285 -3.62 20.13 -18.27
#